data_2e6bdc411519c11694ba822db4081e28
#
_entry.id   2e6bdc411519c11694ba822db4081e28
#
_cell.length_a   1.000
_cell.length_b   1.000
_cell.length_c   1.000
_cell.angle_alpha   90.00
_cell.angle_beta   90.00
_cell.angle_gamma   90.00
#
_symmetry.space_group_name_H-M   'P 1'
#
loop_
_entity.id
_entity.type
_entity.pdbx_description
1 polymer ?
#
loop_
_entity_poly.entity_id
_entity_poly.type
_entity_poly.pdbx_seq_one_letter_code
_entity_poly.pdbx_strand_id
1 'polypeptide(L)'
;MILDLHRQGLTVSAIARRTSHDRKTIRTYIARGLEPPAYTPRPPAPSPLAPFEAFLRDRVGRFPDLTGRRLWREIRELGFTGGYSTVTDFLRTVRPPVERPFERRFETPPGRQAQVDFAYFKVRFEDEPGTERIVWLFSLVLGHSRMMWARFVAQQDLATVLRCHVAAFTALGGVPEQILYDRMRTAVLGEVDERGIVYNDKLLALAAHYGFVPKACRPYRAKTKGKVERPFRYVREDFFLARSFRNLDDLNAQFTQWLDQVANRRLHGTTGRIVIEHFAEEQPTLKRLPAGPFNAVLRLERRISHEGMVSVGGNLYSVPDGTRRRPVEVQVTASEVHILEDGRLVAAHPVLEGRGRRRIAEGHRRLPPTHNSTTPRAGAAAGSPAPIAAAGVAPRSLAIYEAIGRRLAAGERAR
;
A
#
# COMPACT_ATOMS: atom_id res chain seq x y z
N MET A 1 -44.29 49.87 -25.38
CA MET A 1 -44.01 51.05 -26.20
C MET A 1 -44.22 50.80 -27.70
N ILE A 2 -43.37 49.97 -28.43
CA ILE A 2 -43.50 49.74 -29.88
C ILE A 2 -44.90 49.16 -30.23
N LEU A 3 -45.35 48.13 -29.53
CA LEU A 3 -46.66 47.51 -29.73
C LEU A 3 -47.83 48.46 -29.40
N ASP A 4 -47.65 49.30 -28.39
CA ASP A 4 -48.67 50.26 -28.00
C ASP A 4 -48.83 51.37 -29.04
N LEU A 5 -47.74 51.89 -29.63
CA LEU A 5 -47.76 52.83 -30.72
C LEU A 5 -48.33 52.20 -31.96
N HIS A 6 -48.13 50.95 -32.25
CA HIS A 6 -48.76 50.22 -33.33
C HIS A 6 -50.31 50.08 -33.13
N ARG A 7 -50.74 49.73 -31.90
CA ARG A 7 -52.16 49.65 -31.52
C ARG A 7 -52.88 50.97 -31.62
N GLN A 8 -52.11 52.08 -31.41
CA GLN A 8 -52.65 53.47 -31.64
C GLN A 8 -52.72 53.88 -33.12
N GLY A 9 -52.45 52.93 -34.04
CA GLY A 9 -52.58 53.17 -35.47
C GLY A 9 -51.35 53.85 -36.15
N LEU A 10 -50.24 53.99 -35.46
CA LEU A 10 -49.03 54.56 -36.05
C LEU A 10 -48.41 53.58 -37.07
N THR A 11 -47.97 54.11 -38.20
CA THR A 11 -47.24 53.32 -39.21
C THR A 11 -45.84 52.93 -38.75
N VAL A 12 -45.29 51.81 -39.25
CA VAL A 12 -43.97 51.36 -38.94
C VAL A 12 -42.89 52.44 -39.11
N SER A 13 -43.08 53.29 -40.15
CA SER A 13 -42.18 54.42 -40.41
C SER A 13 -42.28 55.55 -39.39
N ALA A 14 -43.52 55.81 -38.87
CA ALA A 14 -43.75 56.79 -37.80
C ALA A 14 -43.19 56.31 -36.47
N ILE A 15 -43.36 54.99 -36.15
CA ILE A 15 -42.77 54.34 -34.97
C ILE A 15 -41.27 54.38 -35.04
N ALA A 16 -40.67 54.09 -36.20
CA ALA A 16 -39.21 54.12 -36.39
C ALA A 16 -38.61 55.50 -36.08
N ARG A 17 -39.24 56.56 -36.61
CA ARG A 17 -38.81 57.93 -36.33
C ARG A 17 -38.96 58.33 -34.86
N ARG A 18 -39.99 57.83 -34.19
CA ARG A 18 -40.30 58.19 -32.81
C ARG A 18 -39.49 57.43 -31.80
N THR A 19 -39.03 56.17 -32.12
CA THR A 19 -38.34 55.28 -31.21
C THR A 19 -36.86 55.12 -31.55
N SER A 20 -36.40 55.70 -32.67
CA SER A 20 -35.00 55.55 -33.18
C SER A 20 -34.61 54.11 -33.46
N HIS A 21 -35.57 53.20 -33.64
CA HIS A 21 -35.34 51.83 -34.03
C HIS A 21 -35.45 51.59 -35.51
N ASP A 22 -34.67 50.67 -36.06
CA ASP A 22 -34.78 50.27 -37.45
C ASP A 22 -36.14 49.64 -37.76
N ARG A 23 -36.66 49.92 -38.98
CA ARG A 23 -37.95 49.41 -39.44
C ARG A 23 -38.07 47.90 -39.41
N LYS A 24 -36.94 47.18 -39.65
CA LYS A 24 -36.88 45.70 -39.57
C LYS A 24 -37.12 45.27 -38.15
N THR A 25 -36.44 45.89 -37.18
CA THR A 25 -36.62 45.66 -35.77
C THR A 25 -38.05 45.84 -35.32
N ILE A 26 -38.70 46.96 -35.74
CA ILE A 26 -40.10 47.24 -35.38
C ILE A 26 -41.06 46.21 -35.99
N ARG A 27 -40.91 45.80 -37.26
CA ARG A 27 -41.68 44.70 -37.85
C ARG A 27 -41.53 43.41 -37.10
N THR A 28 -40.26 43.05 -36.66
CA THR A 28 -39.98 41.86 -35.85
C THR A 28 -40.74 41.91 -34.51
N TYR A 29 -40.71 43.05 -33.81
CA TYR A 29 -41.49 43.24 -32.57
C TYR A 29 -43.00 43.15 -32.77
N ILE A 30 -43.52 43.74 -33.83
CA ILE A 30 -44.96 43.68 -34.17
C ILE A 30 -45.37 42.23 -34.49
N ALA A 31 -44.56 41.51 -35.29
CA ALA A 31 -44.88 40.16 -35.67
C ALA A 31 -44.78 39.17 -34.46
N ARG A 32 -43.86 39.44 -33.52
CA ARG A 32 -43.64 38.62 -32.31
C ARG A 32 -44.70 38.89 -31.23
N GLY A 33 -45.30 40.08 -31.22
CA GLY A 33 -46.25 40.49 -30.19
C GLY A 33 -45.62 40.70 -28.82
N LEU A 34 -46.26 40.19 -27.75
CA LEU A 34 -45.79 40.30 -26.35
C LEU A 34 -44.86 39.17 -25.92
N GLU A 35 -44.59 38.25 -26.82
CA GLU A 35 -43.68 37.14 -26.48
C GLU A 35 -42.23 37.64 -26.31
N PRO A 36 -41.55 37.25 -25.21
CA PRO A 36 -40.16 37.60 -25.03
C PRO A 36 -39.30 36.93 -26.12
N PRO A 37 -38.17 37.56 -26.53
CA PRO A 37 -37.28 36.99 -27.53
C PRO A 37 -36.74 35.62 -27.05
N ALA A 38 -37.18 34.55 -27.72
CA ALA A 38 -36.61 33.25 -27.49
C ALA A 38 -35.25 33.17 -28.19
N TYR A 39 -34.19 32.98 -27.40
CA TYR A 39 -32.84 32.75 -27.93
C TYR A 39 -32.76 31.29 -28.37
N THR A 40 -32.50 31.03 -29.62
CA THR A 40 -32.24 29.66 -30.07
C THR A 40 -30.88 29.24 -29.48
N PRO A 41 -30.83 28.20 -28.62
CA PRO A 41 -29.58 27.74 -28.07
C PRO A 41 -28.60 27.37 -29.19
N ARG A 42 -27.37 27.86 -29.12
CA ARG A 42 -26.31 27.42 -30.06
C ARG A 42 -26.14 25.93 -29.90
N PRO A 43 -26.08 25.11 -30.97
CA PRO A 43 -25.75 23.70 -30.84
C PRO A 43 -24.44 23.55 -30.06
N PRO A 44 -24.39 22.65 -29.09
CA PRO A 44 -23.18 22.45 -28.27
C PRO A 44 -22.00 22.09 -29.18
N ALA A 45 -20.88 22.81 -29.02
CA ALA A 45 -19.64 22.45 -29.70
C ALA A 45 -19.19 21.09 -29.22
N PRO A 46 -18.59 20.23 -30.09
CA PRO A 46 -18.08 18.95 -29.67
C PRO A 46 -17.05 19.14 -28.54
N SER A 47 -17.25 18.40 -27.46
CA SER A 47 -16.37 18.47 -26.29
C SER A 47 -14.97 17.92 -26.65
N PRO A 48 -13.87 18.59 -26.28
CA PRO A 48 -12.53 18.02 -26.40
C PRO A 48 -12.35 16.68 -25.69
N LEU A 49 -13.25 16.38 -24.74
CA LEU A 49 -13.27 15.14 -23.98
C LEU A 49 -13.95 13.99 -24.75
N ALA A 50 -14.75 14.27 -25.77
CA ALA A 50 -15.56 13.26 -26.47
C ALA A 50 -14.79 12.00 -26.90
N PRO A 51 -13.55 12.07 -27.43
CA PRO A 51 -12.78 10.87 -27.78
C PRO A 51 -12.40 9.98 -26.58
N PHE A 52 -12.38 10.55 -25.36
CA PHE A 52 -11.94 9.89 -24.14
C PHE A 52 -13.10 9.47 -23.22
N GLU A 53 -14.32 9.84 -23.53
CA GLU A 53 -15.49 9.55 -22.69
C GLU A 53 -15.73 8.06 -22.50
N ALA A 54 -15.60 7.26 -23.57
CA ALA A 54 -15.75 5.81 -23.51
C ALA A 54 -14.72 5.17 -22.56
N PHE A 55 -13.46 5.57 -22.68
CA PHE A 55 -12.39 5.16 -21.79
C PHE A 55 -12.68 5.54 -20.33
N LEU A 56 -13.08 6.78 -20.08
CA LEU A 56 -13.40 7.25 -18.73
C LEU A 56 -14.59 6.49 -18.11
N ARG A 57 -15.63 6.19 -18.89
CA ARG A 57 -16.79 5.40 -18.45
C ARG A 57 -16.39 3.97 -18.09
N ASP A 58 -15.56 3.31 -18.93
CA ASP A 58 -15.06 1.96 -18.66
C ASP A 58 -14.20 1.95 -17.39
N ARG A 59 -13.29 2.92 -17.25
CA ARG A 59 -12.42 3.03 -16.05
C ARG A 59 -13.23 3.27 -14.78
N VAL A 60 -14.21 4.17 -14.80
CA VAL A 60 -15.09 4.44 -13.65
C VAL A 60 -15.99 3.23 -13.36
N GLY A 61 -16.49 2.54 -14.39
CA GLY A 61 -17.32 1.36 -14.22
C GLY A 61 -16.57 0.20 -13.57
N ARG A 62 -15.33 -0.06 -13.99
CA ARG A 62 -14.47 -1.11 -13.40
C ARG A 62 -13.89 -0.71 -12.05
N PHE A 63 -13.56 0.57 -11.86
CA PHE A 63 -12.89 1.11 -10.69
C PHE A 63 -13.55 2.42 -10.24
N PRO A 64 -14.73 2.35 -9.59
CA PRO A 64 -15.50 3.54 -9.22
C PRO A 64 -14.75 4.54 -8.33
N ASP A 65 -13.79 4.04 -7.54
CA ASP A 65 -13.01 4.80 -6.58
C ASP A 65 -11.78 5.52 -7.17
N LEU A 66 -11.49 5.38 -8.48
CA LEU A 66 -10.40 6.13 -9.12
C LEU A 66 -10.61 7.64 -8.97
N THR A 67 -9.57 8.36 -8.56
CA THR A 67 -9.67 9.82 -8.42
C THR A 67 -9.77 10.52 -9.78
N GLY A 68 -10.45 11.66 -9.82
CA GLY A 68 -10.51 12.48 -11.05
C GLY A 68 -9.11 12.92 -11.52
N ARG A 69 -8.18 13.18 -10.58
CA ARG A 69 -6.77 13.51 -10.90
C ARG A 69 -6.06 12.35 -11.60
N ARG A 70 -6.29 11.13 -11.14
CA ARG A 70 -5.73 9.94 -11.77
C ARG A 70 -6.25 9.77 -13.19
N LEU A 71 -7.57 9.84 -13.37
CA LEU A 71 -8.22 9.70 -14.67
C LEU A 71 -7.76 10.80 -15.64
N TRP A 72 -7.60 12.05 -15.16
CA TRP A 72 -7.08 13.14 -15.98
C TRP A 72 -5.63 12.89 -16.44
N ARG A 73 -4.75 12.33 -15.59
CA ARG A 73 -3.39 11.92 -15.99
C ARG A 73 -3.42 10.85 -17.08
N GLU A 74 -4.22 9.81 -16.88
CA GLU A 74 -4.32 8.71 -17.84
C GLU A 74 -4.74 9.19 -19.23
N ILE A 75 -5.76 10.04 -19.31
CA ILE A 75 -6.17 10.57 -20.64
C ILE A 75 -5.17 11.59 -21.22
N ARG A 76 -4.40 12.29 -20.38
CA ARG A 76 -3.30 13.13 -20.88
C ARG A 76 -2.20 12.30 -21.52
N GLU A 77 -1.86 11.18 -20.97
CA GLU A 77 -0.94 10.21 -21.56
C GLU A 77 -1.46 9.68 -22.91
N LEU A 78 -2.80 9.64 -23.08
CA LEU A 78 -3.46 9.28 -24.34
C LEU A 78 -3.65 10.47 -25.31
N GLY A 79 -3.13 11.65 -24.98
CA GLY A 79 -3.16 12.84 -25.85
C GLY A 79 -4.21 13.89 -25.51
N PHE A 80 -4.93 13.81 -24.39
CA PHE A 80 -5.85 14.86 -23.98
C PHE A 80 -5.12 16.13 -23.53
N THR A 81 -5.45 17.28 -24.14
CA THR A 81 -4.83 18.57 -23.86
C THR A 81 -5.71 19.51 -23.01
N GLY A 82 -6.93 19.08 -22.71
CA GLY A 82 -7.91 19.89 -21.98
C GLY A 82 -7.66 20.00 -20.47
N GLY A 83 -8.39 20.91 -19.85
CA GLY A 83 -8.29 21.21 -18.42
C GLY A 83 -8.90 20.11 -17.53
N TYR A 84 -8.45 20.09 -16.28
CA TYR A 84 -8.96 19.17 -15.25
C TYR A 84 -10.47 19.38 -14.95
N SER A 85 -10.94 20.65 -15.02
CA SER A 85 -12.36 20.99 -14.81
C SER A 85 -13.28 20.25 -15.79
N THR A 86 -12.92 20.17 -17.06
CA THR A 86 -13.70 19.44 -18.08
C THR A 86 -13.90 17.98 -17.70
N VAL A 87 -12.83 17.33 -17.18
CA VAL A 87 -12.91 15.94 -16.71
C VAL A 87 -13.79 15.82 -15.47
N THR A 88 -13.65 16.74 -14.50
CA THR A 88 -14.45 16.68 -13.27
C THR A 88 -15.92 16.94 -13.52
N ASP A 89 -16.26 17.82 -14.46
CA ASP A 89 -17.64 18.07 -14.83
C ASP A 89 -18.27 16.84 -15.47
N PHE A 90 -17.56 16.18 -16.37
CA PHE A 90 -17.99 14.90 -16.93
C PHE A 90 -18.16 13.83 -15.84
N LEU A 91 -17.18 13.69 -14.91
CA LEU A 91 -17.27 12.71 -13.84
C LEU A 91 -18.45 12.95 -12.89
N ARG A 92 -18.92 14.18 -12.71
CA ARG A 92 -20.16 14.47 -11.96
C ARG A 92 -21.40 13.89 -12.62
N THR A 93 -21.41 13.74 -13.93
CA THR A 93 -22.54 13.11 -14.64
C THR A 93 -22.52 11.59 -14.56
N VAL A 94 -21.34 11.01 -14.35
CA VAL A 94 -21.13 9.54 -14.32
C VAL A 94 -21.18 8.98 -12.90
N ARG A 95 -20.84 9.78 -11.89
CA ARG A 95 -20.76 9.36 -10.48
C ARG A 95 -21.94 9.92 -9.67
N PRO A 96 -22.49 9.11 -8.73
CA PRO A 96 -23.48 9.62 -7.78
C PRO A 96 -22.85 10.66 -6.83
N PRO A 97 -23.62 11.65 -6.36
CA PRO A 97 -23.15 12.61 -5.36
C PRO A 97 -22.81 11.91 -4.04
N VAL A 98 -21.67 12.28 -3.44
CA VAL A 98 -21.22 11.74 -2.15
C VAL A 98 -21.43 12.79 -1.06
N GLU A 99 -22.25 12.49 -0.06
CA GLU A 99 -22.41 13.32 1.13
C GLU A 99 -21.14 13.26 2.00
N ARG A 100 -20.63 14.42 2.42
CA ARG A 100 -19.42 14.53 3.24
C ARG A 100 -19.75 15.11 4.62
N PRO A 101 -19.41 14.40 5.72
CA PRO A 101 -19.61 14.92 7.06
C PRO A 101 -18.68 16.11 7.37
N PHE A 102 -19.10 16.98 8.30
CA PHE A 102 -18.33 18.13 8.76
C PHE A 102 -17.10 17.70 9.58
N GLU A 103 -15.90 18.22 9.27
CA GLU A 103 -14.66 17.93 9.97
C GLU A 103 -13.98 19.20 10.49
N ARG A 104 -13.56 19.18 11.75
CA ARG A 104 -12.74 20.23 12.36
C ARG A 104 -11.27 19.95 12.10
N ARG A 105 -10.58 20.84 11.42
CA ARG A 105 -9.16 20.71 11.06
C ARG A 105 -8.30 21.45 12.11
N PHE A 106 -7.12 20.90 12.39
CA PHE A 106 -6.08 21.53 13.20
C PHE A 106 -4.73 21.37 12.52
N GLU A 107 -3.91 22.40 12.55
CA GLU A 107 -2.56 22.39 11.99
C GLU A 107 -1.52 22.14 13.08
N THR A 108 -0.40 21.52 12.71
CA THR A 108 0.75 21.30 13.59
C THR A 108 1.91 22.16 13.15
N PRO A 109 2.71 22.73 14.07
CA PRO A 109 3.94 23.43 13.72
C PRO A 109 4.92 22.54 12.93
N PRO A 110 5.81 23.13 12.12
CA PRO A 110 6.80 22.38 11.36
C PRO A 110 7.71 21.55 12.28
N GLY A 111 8.11 20.36 11.84
CA GLY A 111 8.99 19.46 12.57
C GLY A 111 8.41 18.82 13.83
N ARG A 112 7.24 19.24 14.28
CA ARG A 112 6.70 18.84 15.59
C ARG A 112 6.13 17.45 15.59
N GLN A 113 5.37 17.05 14.60
CA GLN A 113 4.63 15.78 14.64
C GLN A 113 4.59 15.06 13.31
N ALA A 114 4.82 13.75 13.37
CA ALA A 114 4.44 12.83 12.31
C ALA A 114 3.36 11.86 12.81
N GLN A 115 2.66 11.23 11.87
CA GLN A 115 1.71 10.17 12.16
C GLN A 115 2.14 8.90 11.45
N VAL A 116 2.12 7.78 12.17
CA VAL A 116 2.42 6.45 11.65
C VAL A 116 1.17 5.60 11.71
N ASP A 117 0.89 4.93 10.60
CA ASP A 117 -0.23 4.00 10.52
C ASP A 117 0.05 2.90 9.50
N PHE A 118 -0.75 1.83 9.54
CA PHE A 118 -0.75 0.74 8.60
C PHE A 118 -2.10 0.59 7.91
N ALA A 119 -2.06 0.28 6.63
CA ALA A 119 -3.23 -0.21 5.91
C ALA A 119 -2.91 -1.52 5.21
N TYR A 120 -3.88 -2.44 5.15
CA TYR A 120 -3.72 -3.67 4.38
C TYR A 120 -4.23 -3.47 2.95
N PHE A 121 -3.59 -4.17 2.02
CA PHE A 121 -3.97 -4.24 0.62
C PHE A 121 -3.97 -5.70 0.19
N LYS A 122 -4.93 -6.08 -0.62
CA LYS A 122 -4.98 -7.37 -1.27
C LYS A 122 -4.41 -7.23 -2.66
N VAL A 123 -3.43 -8.04 -2.99
CA VAL A 123 -2.72 -7.99 -4.26
C VAL A 123 -2.59 -9.40 -4.85
N ARG A 124 -2.66 -9.50 -6.15
CA ARG A 124 -2.29 -10.69 -6.92
C ARG A 124 -1.04 -10.34 -7.69
N PHE A 125 0.06 -10.99 -7.35
CA PHE A 125 1.32 -10.81 -8.05
C PHE A 125 1.35 -11.65 -9.32
N GLU A 126 1.96 -11.13 -10.37
CA GLU A 126 2.11 -11.85 -11.63
C GLU A 126 3.01 -13.09 -11.48
N ASP A 127 4.03 -13.01 -10.61
CA ASP A 127 4.93 -14.13 -10.28
C ASP A 127 4.22 -15.27 -9.51
N GLU A 128 3.02 -15.00 -8.92
CA GLU A 128 2.25 -15.96 -8.13
C GLU A 128 0.80 -16.03 -8.64
N PRO A 129 0.57 -16.52 -9.87
CA PRO A 129 -0.77 -16.52 -10.46
C PRO A 129 -1.75 -17.33 -9.60
N GLY A 130 -2.96 -16.81 -9.47
CA GLY A 130 -4.03 -17.44 -8.69
C GLY A 130 -3.96 -17.24 -7.18
N THR A 131 -2.88 -16.66 -6.64
CA THR A 131 -2.72 -16.42 -5.21
C THR A 131 -3.02 -14.96 -4.85
N GLU A 132 -4.01 -14.72 -3.97
CA GLU A 132 -4.22 -13.40 -3.39
C GLU A 132 -3.36 -13.25 -2.13
N ARG A 133 -2.49 -12.24 -2.10
CA ARG A 133 -1.64 -11.91 -0.96
C ARG A 133 -2.15 -10.68 -0.23
N ILE A 134 -2.01 -10.66 1.09
CA ILE A 134 -2.17 -9.46 1.89
C ILE A 134 -0.79 -8.85 2.09
N VAL A 135 -0.64 -7.60 1.69
CA VAL A 135 0.52 -6.77 1.97
C VAL A 135 0.09 -5.57 2.83
N TRP A 136 1.01 -5.06 3.61
CA TRP A 136 0.76 -3.95 4.52
C TRP A 136 1.49 -2.71 4.04
N LEU A 137 0.83 -1.58 4.00
CA LEU A 137 1.46 -0.30 3.74
C LEU A 137 1.79 0.36 5.06
N PHE A 138 3.07 0.44 5.41
CA PHE A 138 3.55 1.35 6.44
C PHE A 138 3.59 2.76 5.88
N SER A 139 3.07 3.73 6.60
CA SER A 139 3.07 5.14 6.22
C SER A 139 3.49 6.01 7.39
N LEU A 140 4.44 6.91 7.14
CA LEU A 140 4.83 8.01 8.03
C LEU A 140 4.55 9.33 7.30
N VAL A 141 3.67 10.15 7.86
CA VAL A 141 3.24 11.42 7.27
C VAL A 141 3.55 12.54 8.22
N LEU A 142 4.31 13.55 7.77
CA LEU A 142 4.58 14.75 8.55
C LEU A 142 3.31 15.59 8.74
N GLY A 143 3.12 16.10 9.93
CA GLY A 143 1.89 16.78 10.33
C GLY A 143 1.74 18.18 9.75
N HIS A 144 2.82 18.83 9.33
CA HIS A 144 2.84 20.18 8.76
C HIS A 144 2.80 20.12 7.23
N SER A 145 3.87 19.68 6.59
CA SER A 145 3.99 19.65 5.11
C SER A 145 3.12 18.60 4.44
N ARG A 146 2.69 17.59 5.17
CA ARG A 146 2.03 16.39 4.62
C ARG A 146 2.98 15.53 3.76
N MET A 147 4.27 15.73 3.89
CA MET A 147 5.26 14.88 3.26
C MET A 147 5.07 13.44 3.73
N MET A 148 4.96 12.53 2.78
CA MET A 148 4.69 11.13 3.04
C MET A 148 5.89 10.29 2.63
N TRP A 149 6.39 9.49 3.57
CA TRP A 149 7.20 8.33 3.30
C TRP A 149 6.38 7.08 3.59
N ALA A 150 6.38 6.13 2.68
CA ALA A 150 5.63 4.89 2.91
C ALA A 150 6.22 3.74 2.10
N ARG A 151 6.01 2.49 2.57
CA ARG A 151 6.52 1.27 1.95
C ARG A 151 5.56 0.11 2.16
N PHE A 152 5.37 -0.69 1.14
CA PHE A 152 4.66 -1.96 1.25
C PHE A 152 5.57 -3.02 1.87
N VAL A 153 5.04 -3.74 2.84
CA VAL A 153 5.73 -4.79 3.59
C VAL A 153 4.85 -6.03 3.69
N ALA A 154 5.47 -7.19 3.77
CA ALA A 154 4.73 -8.45 3.87
C ALA A 154 4.19 -8.72 5.28
N GLN A 155 4.73 -8.06 6.30
CA GLN A 155 4.39 -8.31 7.70
C GLN A 155 4.33 -7.00 8.48
N GLN A 156 3.52 -7.02 9.55
CA GLN A 156 3.29 -5.90 10.46
C GLN A 156 3.94 -6.19 11.83
N ASP A 157 5.09 -6.87 11.83
CA ASP A 157 5.82 -7.18 13.05
C ASP A 157 6.67 -6.02 13.56
N LEU A 158 7.14 -6.11 14.79
CA LEU A 158 7.92 -5.08 15.44
C LEU A 158 9.22 -4.76 14.67
N ALA A 159 9.93 -5.80 14.19
CA ALA A 159 11.16 -5.61 13.45
C ALA A 159 10.93 -4.79 12.16
N THR A 160 9.85 -5.08 11.46
CA THR A 160 9.42 -4.33 10.27
C THR A 160 9.05 -2.89 10.63
N VAL A 161 8.32 -2.66 11.73
CA VAL A 161 8.00 -1.31 12.22
C VAL A 161 9.29 -0.53 12.46
N LEU A 162 10.25 -1.07 13.21
CA LEU A 162 11.51 -0.40 13.51
C LEU A 162 12.32 -0.09 12.24
N ARG A 163 12.44 -1.05 11.32
CA ARG A 163 13.12 -0.84 10.02
C ARG A 163 12.48 0.26 9.19
N CYS A 164 11.14 0.28 9.12
CA CYS A 164 10.42 1.32 8.38
C CYS A 164 10.65 2.71 8.97
N HIS A 165 10.72 2.85 10.30
CA HIS A 165 11.06 4.13 10.93
C HIS A 165 12.46 4.60 10.55
N VAL A 166 13.46 3.72 10.66
CA VAL A 166 14.85 4.04 10.28
C VAL A 166 14.91 4.50 8.82
N ALA A 167 14.29 3.74 7.92
CA ALA A 167 14.25 4.08 6.50
C ALA A 167 13.53 5.42 6.23
N ALA A 168 12.42 5.67 6.92
CA ALA A 168 11.67 6.93 6.81
C ALA A 168 12.50 8.13 7.28
N PHE A 169 13.17 8.04 8.45
CA PHE A 169 14.01 9.11 8.96
C PHE A 169 15.19 9.41 8.03
N THR A 170 15.81 8.35 7.50
CA THR A 170 16.89 8.51 6.52
C THR A 170 16.41 9.21 5.25
N ALA A 171 15.26 8.80 4.71
CA ALA A 171 14.68 9.41 3.51
C ALA A 171 14.22 10.87 3.72
N LEU A 172 13.70 11.20 4.90
CA LEU A 172 13.32 12.57 5.26
C LEU A 172 14.53 13.46 5.63
N GLY A 173 15.69 12.86 5.89
CA GLY A 173 16.88 13.58 6.35
C GLY A 173 16.77 14.11 7.76
N GLY A 174 15.83 13.61 8.58
CA GLY A 174 15.63 14.07 9.95
C GLY A 174 14.47 13.37 10.66
N VAL A 175 14.25 13.75 11.93
CA VAL A 175 13.31 13.08 12.82
C VAL A 175 12.33 14.12 13.40
N PRO A 176 11.00 13.89 13.35
CA PRO A 176 10.04 14.78 13.98
C PRO A 176 10.14 14.69 15.52
N GLU A 177 9.72 15.73 16.21
CA GLU A 177 9.73 15.78 17.68
C GLU A 177 8.85 14.69 18.32
N GLN A 178 7.71 14.41 17.70
CA GLN A 178 6.72 13.45 18.20
C GLN A 178 6.20 12.57 17.06
N ILE A 179 5.95 11.31 17.37
CA ILE A 179 5.29 10.39 16.42
C ILE A 179 4.00 9.87 17.05
N LEU A 180 2.89 10.13 16.37
CA LEU A 180 1.57 9.67 16.76
C LEU A 180 1.30 8.29 16.16
N TYR A 181 1.01 7.33 17.03
CA TYR A 181 0.63 5.97 16.66
C TYR A 181 -0.87 5.76 16.88
N ASP A 182 -1.52 5.06 15.94
CA ASP A 182 -2.75 4.39 16.31
C ASP A 182 -2.44 3.26 17.32
N ARG A 183 -3.46 2.69 17.96
CA ARG A 183 -3.28 1.60 18.93
C ARG A 183 -2.85 0.29 18.25
N MET A 184 -1.79 0.36 17.41
CA MET A 184 -1.20 -0.84 16.84
C MET A 184 -0.49 -1.65 17.94
N ARG A 185 -0.82 -2.93 18.07
CA ARG A 185 -0.27 -3.82 19.11
C ARG A 185 1.26 -3.95 19.09
N THR A 186 1.89 -3.68 17.96
CA THR A 186 3.36 -3.66 17.83
C THR A 186 4.01 -2.46 18.49
N ALA A 187 3.31 -1.33 18.60
CA ALA A 187 3.83 -0.11 19.22
C ALA A 187 3.29 0.07 20.65
N VAL A 188 2.00 -0.23 20.87
CA VAL A 188 1.28 -0.04 22.14
C VAL A 188 0.86 -1.39 22.69
N LEU A 189 1.43 -1.80 23.81
CA LEU A 189 1.16 -3.10 24.46
C LEU A 189 -0.13 -3.08 25.27
N GLY A 190 -0.55 -1.93 25.81
CA GLY A 190 -1.75 -1.79 26.62
C GLY A 190 -1.85 -0.42 27.31
N GLU A 191 -2.88 -0.29 28.09
CA GLU A 191 -3.05 0.77 29.10
C GLU A 191 -2.99 0.11 30.47
N VAL A 192 -2.16 0.64 31.36
CA VAL A 192 -2.21 0.33 32.78
C VAL A 192 -2.96 1.48 33.44
N ASP A 193 -4.03 1.15 34.19
CA ASP A 193 -4.87 2.12 34.91
C ASP A 193 -4.12 3.38 35.26
N GLU A 194 -4.60 4.47 35.50
CA GLU A 194 -4.01 5.78 35.87
C GLU A 194 -2.51 6.05 35.52
N ARG A 195 -1.69 5.02 35.22
CA ARG A 195 -0.25 5.11 34.90
C ARG A 195 0.06 5.36 33.42
N GLY A 196 -0.96 5.34 32.54
CA GLY A 196 -0.81 5.72 31.16
C GLY A 196 -0.57 4.55 30.20
N ILE A 197 -0.08 4.89 29.00
CA ILE A 197 0.08 3.97 27.88
C ILE A 197 1.41 3.22 27.99
N VAL A 198 1.37 1.90 27.86
CA VAL A 198 2.56 1.04 27.84
C VAL A 198 3.00 0.84 26.39
N TYR A 199 4.15 1.37 26.07
CA TYR A 199 4.79 1.18 24.76
C TYR A 199 5.71 -0.04 24.77
N ASN A 200 5.99 -0.58 23.61
CA ASN A 200 6.99 -1.62 23.44
C ASN A 200 8.40 -1.08 23.74
N ASP A 201 9.18 -1.79 24.58
CA ASP A 201 10.52 -1.35 25.01
C ASP A 201 11.48 -1.10 23.84
N LYS A 202 11.38 -1.88 22.75
CA LYS A 202 12.21 -1.68 21.55
C LYS A 202 11.82 -0.42 20.80
N LEU A 203 10.53 -0.06 20.80
CA LEU A 203 10.08 1.22 20.26
C LEU A 203 10.58 2.37 21.14
N LEU A 204 10.56 2.21 22.46
CA LEU A 204 11.12 3.23 23.38
C LEU A 204 12.64 3.40 23.18
N ALA A 205 13.36 2.29 22.96
CA ALA A 205 14.79 2.34 22.65
C ALA A 205 15.06 3.06 21.31
N LEU A 206 14.26 2.80 20.28
CA LEU A 206 14.31 3.56 19.02
C LEU A 206 14.04 5.04 19.25
N ALA A 207 13.00 5.34 20.02
CA ALA A 207 12.61 6.70 20.33
C ALA A 207 13.71 7.46 21.08
N ALA A 208 14.36 6.83 22.05
CA ALA A 208 15.50 7.39 22.76
C ALA A 208 16.70 7.64 21.83
N HIS A 209 17.03 6.68 20.95
CA HIS A 209 18.14 6.78 20.00
C HIS A 209 17.95 7.95 19.01
N TYR A 210 16.75 8.10 18.45
CA TYR A 210 16.43 9.16 17.48
C TYR A 210 15.89 10.45 18.11
N GLY A 211 15.65 10.45 19.41
CA GLY A 211 15.22 11.62 20.17
C GLY A 211 13.77 12.04 19.92
N PHE A 212 12.87 11.16 19.50
CA PHE A 212 11.44 11.47 19.35
C PHE A 212 10.62 10.95 20.52
N VAL A 213 9.42 11.52 20.70
CA VAL A 213 8.47 11.09 21.73
C VAL A 213 7.33 10.32 21.08
N PRO A 214 7.14 9.03 21.40
CA PRO A 214 5.99 8.27 20.91
C PRO A 214 4.72 8.75 21.63
N LYS A 215 3.63 8.93 20.85
CA LYS A 215 2.30 9.28 21.36
C LYS A 215 1.28 8.32 20.77
N ALA A 216 0.40 7.78 21.61
CA ALA A 216 -0.72 6.99 21.14
C ALA A 216 -2.00 7.84 21.06
N CYS A 217 -2.85 7.54 20.09
CA CYS A 217 -4.17 8.14 19.98
C CYS A 217 -5.01 7.79 21.22
N ARG A 218 -5.69 8.78 21.81
CA ARG A 218 -6.67 8.52 22.88
C ARG A 218 -7.87 7.78 22.30
N PRO A 219 -8.45 6.81 23.07
CA PRO A 219 -9.65 6.11 22.65
C PRO A 219 -10.77 7.10 22.34
N TYR A 220 -11.65 6.72 21.40
CA TYR A 220 -12.86 7.48 21.03
C TYR A 220 -12.67 8.93 20.54
N ARG A 221 -11.46 9.38 20.28
CA ARG A 221 -11.17 10.64 19.58
C ARG A 221 -10.73 10.36 18.14
N ALA A 222 -11.63 9.83 17.33
CA ALA A 222 -11.45 9.65 15.87
C ALA A 222 -10.98 10.94 15.16
N LYS A 223 -11.25 12.10 15.75
CA LYS A 223 -10.88 13.42 15.23
C LYS A 223 -9.36 13.69 15.14
N THR A 224 -8.53 12.95 15.89
CA THR A 224 -7.05 13.06 15.82
C THR A 224 -6.48 12.31 14.61
N LYS A 225 -7.22 11.38 14.02
CA LYS A 225 -6.78 10.43 13.00
C LYS A 225 -6.98 10.93 11.56
N GLY A 226 -7.73 12.01 11.35
CA GLY A 226 -8.10 12.49 10.01
C GLY A 226 -6.94 12.87 9.07
N LYS A 227 -5.69 12.92 9.57
CA LYS A 227 -4.50 13.18 8.77
C LYS A 227 -3.93 11.92 8.10
N VAL A 228 -4.24 10.71 8.59
CA VAL A 228 -3.66 9.44 8.11
C VAL A 228 -4.66 8.57 7.34
N GLU A 229 -5.95 8.59 7.65
CA GLU A 229 -6.97 7.81 6.93
C GLU A 229 -7.12 8.26 5.46
N ARG A 230 -6.97 9.56 5.19
CA ARG A 230 -7.01 10.12 3.84
C ARG A 230 -5.86 9.69 2.94
N PRO A 231 -4.59 9.63 3.41
CA PRO A 231 -3.48 9.10 2.61
C PRO A 231 -3.71 7.67 2.12
N PHE A 232 -4.23 6.75 2.94
CA PHE A 232 -4.47 5.37 2.50
C PHE A 232 -5.55 5.27 1.44
N ARG A 233 -6.61 6.05 1.57
CA ARG A 233 -7.62 6.15 0.52
C ARG A 233 -7.01 6.69 -0.77
N TYR A 234 -6.20 7.75 -0.68
CA TYR A 234 -5.51 8.33 -1.83
C TYR A 234 -4.56 7.34 -2.50
N VAL A 235 -3.75 6.60 -1.71
CA VAL A 235 -2.89 5.53 -2.24
C VAL A 235 -3.73 4.47 -2.96
N ARG A 236 -4.86 4.05 -2.37
CA ARG A 236 -5.72 3.02 -2.96
C ARG A 236 -6.32 3.48 -4.27
N GLU A 237 -6.87 4.69 -4.32
CA GLU A 237 -7.61 5.19 -5.46
C GLU A 237 -6.72 5.73 -6.59
N ASP A 238 -5.57 6.32 -6.26
CA ASP A 238 -4.70 6.99 -7.25
C ASP A 238 -3.48 6.15 -7.67
N PHE A 239 -2.97 5.30 -6.78
CA PHE A 239 -1.83 4.45 -7.09
C PHE A 239 -2.24 2.99 -7.35
N PHE A 240 -2.90 2.35 -6.38
CA PHE A 240 -3.00 0.89 -6.33
C PHE A 240 -4.03 0.31 -7.30
N LEU A 241 -5.21 0.94 -7.41
CA LEU A 241 -6.26 0.48 -8.31
C LEU A 241 -5.82 0.50 -9.77
N ALA A 242 -6.21 -0.56 -10.49
CA ALA A 242 -5.96 -0.71 -11.93
C ALA A 242 -4.47 -0.72 -12.32
N ARG A 243 -3.58 -1.14 -11.40
CA ARG A 243 -2.19 -1.48 -11.70
C ARG A 243 -1.95 -2.95 -11.48
N SER A 244 -0.99 -3.49 -12.19
CA SER A 244 -0.45 -4.83 -11.97
C SER A 244 0.96 -4.73 -11.40
N PHE A 245 1.34 -5.76 -10.64
CA PHE A 245 2.62 -5.83 -9.96
C PHE A 245 3.18 -7.23 -10.10
N ARG A 246 4.43 -7.31 -10.52
CA ARG A 246 5.11 -8.59 -10.68
C ARG A 246 5.32 -9.27 -9.32
N ASN A 247 5.87 -8.55 -8.35
CA ASN A 247 6.13 -8.99 -6.99
C ASN A 247 6.17 -7.80 -6.02
N LEU A 248 6.52 -8.03 -4.75
CA LEU A 248 6.57 -6.98 -3.73
C LEU A 248 7.65 -5.93 -4.03
N ASP A 249 8.76 -6.33 -4.63
CA ASP A 249 9.85 -5.40 -4.96
C ASP A 249 9.42 -4.47 -6.10
N ASP A 250 8.78 -5.00 -7.13
CA ASP A 250 8.21 -4.22 -8.23
C ASP A 250 7.09 -3.29 -7.73
N LEU A 251 6.22 -3.77 -6.85
CA LEU A 251 5.20 -2.92 -6.20
C LEU A 251 5.85 -1.74 -5.48
N ASN A 252 6.92 -1.97 -4.71
CA ASN A 252 7.63 -0.91 -4.00
C ASN A 252 8.38 0.03 -4.95
N ALA A 253 8.97 -0.45 -6.02
CA ALA A 253 9.63 0.37 -7.03
C ALA A 253 8.65 1.34 -7.71
N GLN A 254 7.51 0.82 -8.20
CA GLN A 254 6.44 1.64 -8.78
C GLN A 254 5.86 2.63 -7.76
N PHE A 255 5.73 2.20 -6.50
CA PHE A 255 5.19 3.03 -5.44
C PHE A 255 6.13 4.19 -5.07
N THR A 256 7.42 3.93 -4.96
CA THR A 256 8.44 4.97 -4.71
C THR A 256 8.42 6.02 -5.82
N GLN A 257 8.39 5.58 -7.08
CA GLN A 257 8.29 6.49 -8.21
C GLN A 257 7.00 7.35 -8.14
N TRP A 258 5.88 6.74 -7.79
CA TRP A 258 4.63 7.48 -7.63
C TRP A 258 4.67 8.46 -6.45
N LEU A 259 5.29 8.10 -5.32
CA LEU A 259 5.49 9.01 -4.19
C LEU A 259 6.28 10.25 -4.62
N ASP A 260 7.38 10.05 -5.34
CA ASP A 260 8.30 11.13 -5.73
C ASP A 260 7.73 12.02 -6.85
N GLN A 261 7.04 11.41 -7.80
CA GLN A 261 6.58 12.14 -8.99
C GLN A 261 5.16 12.69 -8.86
N VAL A 262 4.32 12.07 -8.03
CA VAL A 262 2.88 12.39 -7.94
C VAL A 262 2.48 12.80 -6.54
N ALA A 263 2.62 11.91 -5.55
CA ALA A 263 2.03 12.12 -4.25
C ALA A 263 2.65 13.32 -3.52
N ASN A 264 3.98 13.41 -3.50
CA ASN A 264 4.70 14.47 -2.81
C ASN A 264 4.88 15.75 -3.67
N ARG A 265 4.47 15.71 -4.93
CA ARG A 265 4.44 16.92 -5.80
C ARG A 265 3.04 17.48 -6.02
N ARG A 266 2.03 16.88 -5.42
CA ARG A 266 0.66 17.40 -5.57
C ARG A 266 0.44 18.67 -4.77
N LEU A 267 -0.48 19.52 -5.25
CA LEU A 267 -1.09 20.55 -4.43
C LEU A 267 -1.97 19.85 -3.37
N HIS A 268 -1.65 20.01 -2.10
CA HIS A 268 -2.39 19.36 -1.03
C HIS A 268 -3.67 20.13 -0.68
N GLY A 269 -4.84 19.48 -0.81
CA GLY A 269 -6.14 20.14 -0.70
C GLY A 269 -6.46 20.78 0.67
N THR A 270 -5.73 20.45 1.74
CA THR A 270 -5.92 21.08 3.06
C THR A 270 -4.98 22.25 3.28
N THR A 271 -3.71 22.10 2.90
CA THR A 271 -2.70 23.14 3.10
C THR A 271 -2.67 24.17 1.98
N GLY A 272 -3.24 23.85 0.81
CA GLY A 272 -3.19 24.70 -0.38
C GLY A 272 -1.78 24.88 -0.94
N ARG A 273 -0.82 24.02 -0.53
CA ARG A 273 0.60 24.11 -0.91
C ARG A 273 1.08 22.83 -1.58
N ILE A 274 2.10 22.93 -2.41
CA ILE A 274 2.80 21.79 -3.01
C ILE A 274 3.59 21.09 -1.89
N VAL A 275 3.38 19.78 -1.72
CA VAL A 275 3.90 19.03 -0.56
C VAL A 275 5.42 19.12 -0.46
N ILE A 276 6.16 18.89 -1.55
CA ILE A 276 7.63 18.90 -1.54
C ILE A 276 8.20 20.30 -1.23
N GLU A 277 7.57 21.35 -1.74
CA GLU A 277 7.98 22.73 -1.45
C GLU A 277 7.73 23.08 0.02
N HIS A 278 6.57 22.68 0.52
CA HIS A 278 6.23 22.86 1.92
C HIS A 278 7.13 22.03 2.85
N PHE A 279 7.58 20.85 2.40
CA PHE A 279 8.55 20.03 3.11
C PHE A 279 9.94 20.68 3.15
N ALA A 280 10.39 21.33 2.09
CA ALA A 280 11.67 22.02 2.08
C ALA A 280 11.77 23.11 3.17
N GLU A 281 10.64 23.72 3.55
CA GLU A 281 10.55 24.64 4.69
C GLU A 281 10.51 23.92 6.06
N GLU A 282 9.90 22.74 6.13
CA GLU A 282 9.80 21.93 7.34
C GLU A 282 11.10 21.17 7.65
N GLN A 283 11.80 20.69 6.63
CA GLN A 283 12.97 19.82 6.78
C GLN A 283 14.04 20.36 7.73
N PRO A 284 14.44 21.66 7.68
CA PRO A 284 15.45 22.21 8.60
C PRO A 284 15.02 22.19 10.08
N THR A 285 13.72 22.06 10.38
CA THR A 285 13.19 22.00 11.74
C THR A 285 13.15 20.60 12.31
N LEU A 286 13.37 19.57 11.48
CA LEU A 286 13.50 18.20 11.94
C LEU A 286 14.78 18.05 12.77
N LYS A 287 14.73 17.17 13.78
CA LYS A 287 15.92 16.80 14.55
C LYS A 287 16.94 16.09 13.66
N ARG A 288 18.21 16.37 13.89
CA ARG A 288 19.29 15.72 13.13
C ARG A 288 19.31 14.21 13.38
N LEU A 289 19.68 13.47 12.35
CA LEU A 289 19.91 12.04 12.48
C LEU A 289 21.10 11.77 13.42
N PRO A 290 21.06 10.72 14.26
CA PRO A 290 22.20 10.32 15.07
C PRO A 290 23.37 9.84 14.17
N ALA A 291 24.59 9.90 14.70
CA ALA A 291 25.80 9.55 13.96
C ALA A 291 25.87 8.08 13.55
N GLY A 292 25.17 7.20 14.23
CA GLY A 292 25.15 5.75 13.94
C GLY A 292 23.72 5.22 13.72
N PRO A 293 23.56 4.13 12.94
CA PRO A 293 22.27 3.51 12.75
C PRO A 293 21.76 2.89 14.05
N PHE A 294 20.43 2.86 14.20
CA PHE A 294 19.81 2.13 15.32
C PHE A 294 19.93 0.63 15.10
N ASN A 295 20.74 -0.01 15.93
CA ASN A 295 20.88 -1.47 15.95
C ASN A 295 19.83 -2.08 16.89
N ALA A 296 18.59 -2.16 16.44
CA ALA A 296 17.57 -2.94 17.14
C ALA A 296 17.89 -4.43 16.97
N VAL A 297 18.66 -4.99 17.86
CA VAL A 297 18.84 -6.44 17.93
C VAL A 297 17.61 -7.04 18.61
N LEU A 298 16.72 -7.63 17.82
CA LEU A 298 15.63 -8.44 18.35
C LEU A 298 16.19 -9.81 18.69
N ARG A 299 16.32 -10.11 19.98
CA ARG A 299 16.77 -11.43 20.46
C ARG A 299 15.58 -12.36 20.60
N LEU A 300 15.67 -13.52 19.97
CA LEU A 300 14.63 -14.56 19.97
C LEU A 300 15.29 -15.89 20.30
N GLU A 301 14.65 -16.70 21.11
CA GLU A 301 15.01 -18.10 21.26
C GLU A 301 14.24 -18.93 20.25
N ARG A 302 14.91 -19.78 19.47
CA ARG A 302 14.33 -20.64 18.45
C ARG A 302 14.94 -22.03 18.50
N ARG A 303 14.15 -23.02 18.08
CA ARG A 303 14.67 -24.39 17.91
C ARG A 303 15.06 -24.64 16.46
N ILE A 304 16.15 -25.35 16.27
CA ILE A 304 16.58 -25.85 14.97
C ILE A 304 15.68 -27.02 14.58
N SER A 305 15.10 -26.99 13.39
CA SER A 305 14.27 -28.08 12.85
C SER A 305 15.11 -29.30 12.47
N HIS A 306 14.43 -30.43 12.18
CA HIS A 306 15.09 -31.67 11.68
C HIS A 306 15.84 -31.44 10.36
N GLU A 307 15.45 -30.44 9.59
CA GLU A 307 16.10 -30.06 8.33
C GLU A 307 17.26 -29.07 8.51
N GLY A 308 17.69 -28.81 9.76
CA GLY A 308 18.73 -27.82 10.02
C GLY A 308 18.32 -26.40 9.71
N MET A 309 17.04 -26.05 9.94
CA MET A 309 16.49 -24.73 9.67
C MET A 309 15.97 -24.08 10.94
N VAL A 310 16.09 -22.76 11.02
CA VAL A 310 15.56 -21.91 12.09
C VAL A 310 14.48 -21.01 11.52
N SER A 311 13.32 -20.99 12.15
CA SER A 311 12.19 -20.16 11.71
C SER A 311 12.24 -18.78 12.35
N VAL A 312 12.29 -17.73 11.51
CA VAL A 312 12.30 -16.33 11.93
C VAL A 312 11.36 -15.53 11.01
N GLY A 313 10.43 -14.82 11.58
CA GLY A 313 9.49 -13.98 10.81
C GLY A 313 8.66 -14.74 9.77
N GLY A 314 8.43 -16.05 9.97
CA GLY A 314 7.73 -16.90 9.00
C GLY A 314 8.59 -17.38 7.84
N ASN A 315 9.90 -17.13 7.86
CA ASN A 315 10.89 -17.62 6.91
C ASN A 315 11.83 -18.63 7.56
N LEU A 316 12.51 -19.44 6.77
CA LEU A 316 13.43 -20.49 7.22
C LEU A 316 14.87 -20.16 6.81
N TYR A 317 15.78 -20.22 7.78
CA TYR A 317 17.20 -19.93 7.61
C TYR A 317 18.04 -21.14 8.01
N SER A 318 18.98 -21.53 7.18
CA SER A 318 19.80 -22.71 7.43
C SER A 318 20.85 -22.47 8.50
N VAL A 319 21.20 -23.51 9.20
CA VAL A 319 22.43 -23.60 10.00
C VAL A 319 23.35 -24.68 9.44
N PRO A 320 24.67 -24.65 9.72
CA PRO A 320 25.59 -25.70 9.29
C PRO A 320 25.15 -27.08 9.77
N ASP A 321 25.36 -28.12 8.98
CA ASP A 321 24.97 -29.51 9.30
C ASP A 321 25.58 -30.07 10.59
N GLY A 322 26.68 -29.48 11.06
CA GLY A 322 27.31 -29.84 12.34
C GLY A 322 26.66 -29.20 13.57
N THR A 323 25.66 -28.31 13.40
CA THR A 323 25.01 -27.62 14.51
C THR A 323 24.09 -28.59 15.27
N ARG A 324 24.14 -28.60 16.60
CA ARG A 324 23.28 -29.46 17.41
C ARG A 324 21.83 -29.02 17.38
N ARG A 325 20.89 -29.98 17.43
CA ARG A 325 19.42 -29.70 17.46
C ARG A 325 19.01 -29.25 18.85
N ARG A 326 19.23 -28.00 19.18
CA ARG A 326 18.85 -27.39 20.46
C ARG A 326 18.25 -26.00 20.28
N PRO A 327 17.73 -25.38 21.33
CA PRO A 327 17.43 -23.98 21.32
C PRO A 327 18.66 -23.16 20.98
N VAL A 328 18.51 -22.18 20.10
CA VAL A 328 19.56 -21.25 19.70
C VAL A 328 19.07 -19.84 19.89
N GLU A 329 19.95 -18.91 20.21
CA GLU A 329 19.65 -17.51 20.21
C GLU A 329 19.67 -17.00 18.77
N VAL A 330 18.66 -16.26 18.40
CA VAL A 330 18.58 -15.58 17.10
C VAL A 330 18.56 -14.09 17.34
N GLN A 331 19.49 -13.39 16.76
CA GLN A 331 19.56 -11.94 16.77
C GLN A 331 19.16 -11.42 15.40
N VAL A 332 18.05 -10.69 15.33
CA VAL A 332 17.57 -10.06 14.10
C VAL A 332 17.92 -8.59 14.13
N THR A 333 18.78 -8.19 13.22
CA THR A 333 19.13 -6.78 12.97
C THR A 333 18.23 -6.16 11.88
N ALA A 334 18.51 -4.95 11.48
CA ALA A 334 17.80 -4.30 10.38
C ALA A 334 17.96 -5.04 9.03
N SER A 335 19.13 -5.66 8.80
CA SER A 335 19.48 -6.28 7.51
C SER A 335 19.76 -7.78 7.61
N GLU A 336 20.07 -8.31 8.80
CA GLU A 336 20.59 -9.66 8.95
C GLU A 336 19.90 -10.43 10.08
N VAL A 337 19.89 -11.74 9.93
CA VAL A 337 19.50 -12.73 10.94
C VAL A 337 20.78 -13.46 11.35
N HIS A 338 21.21 -13.24 12.58
CA HIS A 338 22.34 -13.91 13.19
C HIS A 338 21.83 -15.05 14.07
N ILE A 339 22.33 -16.26 13.87
CA ILE A 339 21.98 -17.44 14.66
C ILE A 339 23.19 -17.80 15.52
N LEU A 340 23.01 -17.81 16.83
CA LEU A 340 24.06 -18.05 17.79
C LEU A 340 23.77 -19.33 18.55
N GLU A 341 24.80 -20.14 18.68
CA GLU A 341 24.85 -21.36 19.52
C GLU A 341 25.80 -21.10 20.69
N ASP A 342 25.28 -21.12 21.93
CA ASP A 342 26.04 -20.81 23.15
C ASP A 342 26.81 -19.47 23.07
N GLY A 343 26.16 -18.42 22.50
CA GLY A 343 26.79 -17.12 22.33
C GLY A 343 27.76 -17.00 21.15
N ARG A 344 28.05 -18.10 20.44
CA ARG A 344 28.90 -18.10 19.25
C ARG A 344 28.07 -18.00 17.99
N LEU A 345 28.42 -17.10 17.10
CA LEU A 345 27.77 -16.97 15.78
C LEU A 345 28.04 -18.23 14.94
N VAL A 346 26.96 -18.95 14.57
CA VAL A 346 27.03 -20.15 13.71
C VAL A 346 26.50 -19.89 12.31
N ALA A 347 25.61 -18.92 12.13
CA ALA A 347 25.10 -18.52 10.81
C ALA A 347 24.70 -17.05 10.79
N ALA A 348 24.94 -16.39 9.67
CA ALA A 348 24.45 -15.06 9.34
C ALA A 348 23.75 -15.08 7.96
N HIS A 349 22.56 -14.49 7.90
CA HIS A 349 21.77 -14.44 6.67
C HIS A 349 21.17 -13.04 6.51
N PRO A 350 21.08 -12.50 5.30
CA PRO A 350 20.24 -11.34 5.07
C PRO A 350 18.76 -11.64 5.38
N VAL A 351 18.07 -10.67 5.94
CA VAL A 351 16.63 -10.79 6.25
C VAL A 351 15.86 -11.01 4.96
N LEU A 352 15.06 -12.09 4.92
CA LEU A 352 14.14 -12.35 3.81
C LEU A 352 12.85 -11.54 4.00
N GLU A 353 12.46 -10.79 3.00
CA GLU A 353 11.17 -10.14 2.96
C GLU A 353 10.07 -11.15 2.59
N GLY A 354 8.89 -11.02 3.18
CA GLY A 354 7.76 -11.94 2.96
C GLY A 354 7.73 -13.12 3.93
N ARG A 355 6.89 -14.11 3.63
CA ARG A 355 6.71 -15.35 4.42
C ARG A 355 6.90 -16.59 3.55
N GLY A 356 7.24 -17.70 4.20
CA GLY A 356 7.37 -19.01 3.55
C GLY A 356 8.62 -19.13 2.69
N ARG A 357 9.52 -18.15 2.69
CA ARG A 357 10.78 -18.22 1.97
C ARG A 357 11.80 -19.05 2.75
N ARG A 358 12.70 -19.72 2.02
CA ARG A 358 13.78 -20.53 2.55
C ARG A 358 15.11 -20.00 2.03
N ARG A 359 16.09 -19.83 2.93
CA ARG A 359 17.46 -19.48 2.56
C ARG A 359 18.43 -20.50 3.12
N ILE A 360 19.18 -21.12 2.23
CA ILE A 360 20.27 -22.02 2.54
C ILE A 360 21.56 -21.29 2.17
N ALA A 361 22.44 -21.07 3.15
CA ALA A 361 23.76 -20.49 2.89
C ALA A 361 24.69 -21.55 2.30
N GLU A 362 25.59 -21.09 1.46
CA GLU A 362 26.65 -21.94 0.89
C GLU A 362 27.48 -22.57 2.00
N GLY A 363 27.82 -23.84 1.85
CA GLY A 363 28.60 -24.61 2.86
C GLY A 363 27.79 -25.11 4.05
N HIS A 364 26.51 -24.72 4.23
CA HIS A 364 25.67 -25.23 5.32
C HIS A 364 25.16 -26.65 5.09
N ARG A 365 25.28 -27.18 3.90
CA ARG A 365 24.93 -28.56 3.53
C ARG A 365 26.17 -29.25 2.99
N ARG A 366 26.54 -30.35 3.63
CA ARG A 366 27.55 -31.24 3.09
C ARG A 366 26.88 -32.04 1.98
N LEU A 367 27.45 -32.04 0.79
CA LEU A 367 27.06 -32.97 -0.23
C LEU A 367 27.31 -34.38 0.34
N PRO A 368 26.33 -35.31 0.26
CA PRO A 368 26.63 -36.69 0.61
C PRO A 368 27.86 -37.11 -0.19
N PRO A 369 28.83 -37.86 0.42
CA PRO A 369 29.97 -38.32 -0.31
C PRO A 369 29.45 -39.09 -1.53
N THR A 370 29.81 -38.64 -2.72
CA THR A 370 29.60 -39.43 -3.94
C THR A 370 30.28 -40.74 -3.73
N HIS A 371 29.52 -41.82 -3.51
CA HIS A 371 30.04 -43.18 -3.51
C HIS A 371 30.55 -43.52 -4.90
N ASN A 372 31.66 -42.95 -5.31
CA ASN A 372 32.55 -43.46 -6.35
C ASN A 372 33.76 -44.09 -5.67
N SER A 373 33.55 -45.20 -4.98
CA SER A 373 34.62 -46.10 -4.64
C SER A 373 34.35 -47.44 -5.30
N THR A 374 34.53 -47.49 -6.57
CA THR A 374 34.94 -48.72 -7.24
C THR A 374 36.44 -48.86 -7.02
N THR A 375 36.85 -49.26 -5.83
CA THR A 375 38.13 -49.97 -5.67
C THR A 375 37.85 -51.41 -5.98
N PRO A 376 38.46 -52.00 -7.01
CA PRO A 376 38.36 -53.45 -7.25
C PRO A 376 39.09 -54.15 -6.15
N ARG A 377 38.39 -54.85 -5.25
CA ARG A 377 38.97 -55.78 -4.33
C ARG A 377 39.39 -57.03 -5.14
N ALA A 378 40.68 -57.17 -5.37
CA ALA A 378 41.27 -58.36 -5.98
C ALA A 378 41.01 -59.60 -5.13
N GLY A 379 40.51 -60.66 -5.71
CA GLY A 379 40.69 -62.05 -5.29
C GLY A 379 39.60 -62.60 -4.37
N ALA A 380 38.56 -63.26 -4.96
CA ALA A 380 38.11 -64.60 -4.58
C ALA A 380 37.12 -65.08 -5.65
N ALA A 381 37.41 -66.24 -6.15
CA ALA A 381 36.70 -66.91 -7.22
C ALA A 381 35.32 -67.48 -6.83
N ALA A 382 34.49 -67.66 -7.86
CA ALA A 382 33.39 -68.61 -8.00
C ALA A 382 32.07 -68.33 -7.26
N GLY A 383 31.05 -68.21 -8.08
CA GLY A 383 29.66 -68.36 -7.70
C GLY A 383 28.75 -67.32 -8.31
N SER A 384 28.25 -67.54 -9.53
CA SER A 384 27.16 -66.74 -10.12
C SER A 384 25.91 -66.87 -9.26
N PRO A 385 25.36 -65.79 -8.73
CA PRO A 385 23.99 -65.82 -8.26
C PRO A 385 23.06 -65.38 -9.38
N ALA A 386 21.94 -66.12 -9.51
CA ALA A 386 20.83 -65.86 -10.39
C ALA A 386 20.25 -64.44 -10.24
N PRO A 387 19.60 -63.89 -11.26
CA PRO A 387 19.02 -62.54 -11.18
C PRO A 387 17.91 -62.47 -10.13
N ILE A 388 18.09 -61.60 -9.18
CA ILE A 388 17.02 -61.24 -8.20
C ILE A 388 15.93 -60.55 -8.99
N ALA A 389 14.80 -61.23 -9.16
CA ALA A 389 13.56 -60.64 -9.65
C ALA A 389 13.18 -59.43 -8.82
N ALA A 390 12.85 -58.33 -9.46
CA ALA A 390 12.35 -57.12 -8.82
C ALA A 390 11.18 -57.50 -7.91
N ALA A 391 11.35 -57.35 -6.59
CA ALA A 391 10.25 -57.49 -5.63
C ALA A 391 9.25 -56.38 -5.90
N GLY A 392 8.20 -56.70 -6.63
CA GLY A 392 7.06 -55.80 -6.84
C GLY A 392 6.46 -55.42 -5.51
N VAL A 393 6.30 -54.15 -5.30
CA VAL A 393 5.53 -53.62 -4.17
C VAL A 393 4.12 -54.19 -4.28
N ALA A 394 3.73 -55.10 -3.40
CA ALA A 394 2.40 -55.68 -3.39
C ALA A 394 1.38 -54.57 -3.06
N PRO A 395 0.41 -54.29 -3.92
CA PRO A 395 -0.62 -53.29 -3.62
C PRO A 395 -1.40 -53.75 -2.38
N ARG A 396 -1.53 -52.89 -1.39
CA ARG A 396 -2.38 -53.18 -0.21
C ARG A 396 -3.82 -53.32 -0.67
N SER A 397 -4.48 -54.37 -0.23
CA SER A 397 -5.89 -54.65 -0.56
C SER A 397 -6.77 -53.47 -0.07
N LEU A 398 -7.62 -52.95 -0.94
CA LEU A 398 -8.62 -51.92 -0.63
C LEU A 398 -9.60 -52.36 0.46
N ALA A 399 -9.76 -53.66 0.72
CA ALA A 399 -10.59 -54.22 1.78
C ALA A 399 -10.24 -53.68 3.20
N ILE A 400 -8.99 -53.25 3.46
CA ILE A 400 -8.57 -52.66 4.73
C ILE A 400 -9.24 -51.27 4.89
N TYR A 401 -9.30 -50.49 3.82
CA TYR A 401 -9.91 -49.17 3.85
C TYR A 401 -11.43 -49.22 3.97
N GLU A 402 -12.05 -50.23 3.33
CA GLU A 402 -13.49 -50.49 3.46
C GLU A 402 -13.87 -50.95 4.89
N ALA A 403 -13.03 -51.76 5.55
CA ALA A 403 -13.23 -52.17 6.93
C ALA A 403 -13.11 -50.97 7.90
N ILE A 404 -12.14 -50.07 7.68
CA ILE A 404 -12.02 -48.84 8.46
C ILE A 404 -13.21 -47.91 8.21
N GLY A 405 -13.67 -47.76 6.97
CA GLY A 405 -14.85 -46.97 6.65
C GLY A 405 -16.13 -47.48 7.31
N ARG A 406 -16.35 -48.79 7.31
CA ARG A 406 -17.50 -49.41 8.02
C ARG A 406 -17.45 -49.21 9.52
N ARG A 407 -16.30 -49.32 10.20
CA ARG A 407 -16.13 -49.02 11.62
C ARG A 407 -16.40 -47.56 11.96
N LEU A 408 -15.93 -46.62 11.14
CA LEU A 408 -16.23 -45.21 11.33
C LEU A 408 -17.70 -44.86 11.10
N ALA A 409 -18.35 -45.49 10.13
CA ALA A 409 -19.78 -45.33 9.87
C ALA A 409 -20.69 -45.97 10.97
N ALA A 410 -20.22 -47.02 11.66
CA ALA A 410 -20.95 -47.67 12.72
C ALA A 410 -20.86 -46.95 14.09
N GLY A 411 -20.12 -45.83 14.21
CA GLY A 411 -20.14 -45.01 15.42
C GLY A 411 -19.49 -45.64 16.65
N GLU A 412 -18.67 -46.69 16.52
CA GLU A 412 -17.93 -47.27 17.64
C GLU A 412 -16.74 -46.34 18.01
N ARG A 413 -16.99 -45.48 19.00
CA ARG A 413 -15.92 -44.82 19.74
C ARG A 413 -15.21 -45.87 20.59
N ALA A 414 -13.96 -46.15 20.29
CA ALA A 414 -13.11 -46.90 21.20
C ALA A 414 -13.07 -46.20 22.56
N ARG A 415 -13.40 -46.94 23.60
CA ARG A 415 -13.15 -46.59 25.00
C ARG A 415 -11.68 -46.62 25.31
#